data_f28354f8747601894dbbd0e13d3fd8f0
#
_entry.id   f28354f8747601894dbbd0e13d3fd8f0
#
_cell.length_a   1.000
_cell.length_b   1.000
_cell.length_c   1.000
_cell.angle_alpha   90.00
_cell.angle_beta   90.00
_cell.angle_gamma   90.00
#
_symmetry.space_group_name_H-M   'P 1'
#
loop_
_entity.id
_entity.type
_entity.pdbx_description
1 polymer ?
#
loop_
_entity_poly.entity_id
_entity_poly.type
_entity_poly.pdbx_seq_one_letter_code
_entity_poly.pdbx_strand_id
1 'polypeptide(L)'
;HKLDFINDPSNEDASFDRNYIRKNIIPKIKNRWPNYENKVQSFIDIQREYLGVAETSHDFSDAELSKNTLNLRKLIDEKDSQKKIILRKWIKLNGLNSPNQKVLDNLINIFIKTSKNNSYFHWGAKGKKGSVSIKKTKECLVVSELI
;
A
#
# COMPACT_ATOMS: atom_id res chain seq x y z
N HIS A 1 -2.78 -14.70 37.81
CA HIS A 1 -2.92 -13.46 38.56
C HIS A 1 -4.09 -12.66 37.98
N LYS A 2 -5.20 -12.53 38.77
CA LYS A 2 -6.26 -11.58 38.49
C LYS A 2 -5.73 -10.20 38.88
N LEU A 3 -5.50 -9.34 37.92
CA LEU A 3 -5.26 -7.92 38.18
C LEU A 3 -6.61 -7.26 38.42
N ASP A 4 -6.82 -6.70 39.62
CA ASP A 4 -7.99 -5.86 39.91
C ASP A 4 -7.88 -4.57 39.10
N PHE A 5 -8.81 -4.40 38.17
CA PHE A 5 -8.92 -3.19 37.37
C PHE A 5 -9.59 -2.10 38.23
N ILE A 6 -8.85 -1.05 38.58
CA ILE A 6 -9.42 0.17 39.13
C ILE A 6 -10.06 0.94 37.95
N ASN A 7 -11.36 1.02 37.95
CA ASN A 7 -12.08 1.81 36.94
C ASN A 7 -12.00 3.28 37.35
N ASP A 8 -11.15 4.06 36.68
CA ASP A 8 -11.00 5.50 36.91
C ASP A 8 -12.29 6.20 36.41
N PRO A 9 -13.05 6.92 37.29
CA PRO A 9 -14.25 7.64 36.91
C PRO A 9 -14.07 8.62 35.75
N SER A 10 -12.85 9.17 35.57
CA SER A 10 -12.54 10.07 34.46
C SER A 10 -12.65 9.42 33.09
N ASN A 11 -12.60 8.08 33.00
CA ASN A 11 -12.82 7.35 31.75
C ASN A 11 -14.28 7.40 31.26
N GLU A 12 -15.21 7.72 32.17
CA GLU A 12 -16.63 7.85 31.86
C GLU A 12 -17.04 9.27 31.46
N ASP A 13 -16.22 10.26 31.77
CA ASP A 13 -16.52 11.67 31.53
C ASP A 13 -16.42 12.01 30.03
N ALA A 14 -17.55 12.29 29.39
CA ALA A 14 -17.65 12.67 27.99
C ALA A 14 -17.25 14.14 27.72
N SER A 15 -16.92 14.95 28.74
CA SER A 15 -16.38 16.28 28.53
C SER A 15 -14.97 16.27 27.94
N PHE A 16 -14.24 15.15 28.09
CA PHE A 16 -12.96 14.95 27.42
C PHE A 16 -13.14 14.48 25.99
N ASP A 17 -12.57 15.15 25.02
CA ASP A 17 -12.65 14.84 23.58
C ASP A 17 -12.37 13.38 23.27
N ARG A 18 -11.33 12.78 23.89
CA ARG A 18 -10.99 11.36 23.71
C ARG A 18 -12.15 10.41 24.08
N ASN A 19 -12.86 10.70 25.18
CA ASN A 19 -13.97 9.89 25.64
C ASN A 19 -15.20 10.13 24.77
N TYR A 20 -15.46 11.37 24.39
CA TYR A 20 -16.51 11.74 23.46
C TYR A 20 -16.36 11.02 22.12
N ILE A 21 -15.17 11.07 21.53
CA ILE A 21 -14.88 10.38 20.27
C ILE A 21 -15.10 8.88 20.42
N ARG A 22 -14.54 8.26 21.46
CA ARG A 22 -14.62 6.82 21.69
C ARG A 22 -16.06 6.34 21.90
N LYS A 23 -16.87 7.10 22.64
CA LYS A 23 -18.24 6.71 23.04
C LYS A 23 -19.29 7.12 22.00
N ASN A 24 -19.15 8.27 21.36
CA ASN A 24 -20.21 8.86 20.56
C ASN A 24 -19.89 8.84 19.04
N ILE A 25 -18.66 8.94 18.63
CA ILE A 25 -18.28 9.07 17.21
C ILE A 25 -17.89 7.71 16.63
N ILE A 26 -16.92 7.03 17.24
CA ILE A 26 -16.40 5.74 16.75
C ILE A 26 -17.50 4.69 16.52
N PRO A 27 -18.47 4.49 17.45
CA PRO A 27 -19.53 3.52 17.23
C PRO A 27 -20.41 3.83 16.02
N LYS A 28 -20.68 5.11 15.75
CA LYS A 28 -21.45 5.55 14.58
C LYS A 28 -20.69 5.27 13.28
N ILE A 29 -19.37 5.57 13.26
CA ILE A 29 -18.49 5.26 12.13
C ILE A 29 -18.45 3.75 11.89
N LYS A 30 -18.25 2.96 12.95
CA LYS A 30 -18.15 1.49 12.86
C LYS A 30 -19.46 0.86 12.35
N ASN A 31 -20.59 1.38 12.78
CA ASN A 31 -21.90 0.92 12.30
C ASN A 31 -22.11 1.22 10.81
N ARG A 32 -21.70 2.39 10.35
CA ARG A 32 -21.87 2.81 8.94
C ARG A 32 -20.81 2.19 8.01
N TRP A 33 -19.58 2.02 8.51
CA TRP A 33 -18.41 1.50 7.76
C TRP A 33 -17.65 0.45 8.58
N PRO A 34 -18.09 -0.80 8.62
CA PRO A 34 -17.50 -1.85 9.48
C PRO A 34 -16.01 -2.06 9.28
N ASN A 35 -15.49 -1.74 8.08
CA ASN A 35 -14.06 -1.92 7.73
C ASN A 35 -13.24 -0.63 7.82
N TYR A 36 -13.73 0.43 8.50
CA TYR A 36 -13.03 1.72 8.55
C TYR A 36 -11.64 1.60 9.20
N GLU A 37 -11.49 0.78 10.24
CA GLU A 37 -10.22 0.58 10.95
C GLU A 37 -9.12 0.10 9.99
N ASN A 38 -9.42 -0.88 9.15
CA ASN A 38 -8.48 -1.37 8.13
C ASN A 38 -8.12 -0.30 7.09
N LYS A 39 -9.07 0.57 6.75
CA LYS A 39 -8.82 1.69 5.81
C LYS A 39 -7.92 2.74 6.43
N VAL A 40 -8.17 3.11 7.68
CA VAL A 40 -7.33 4.05 8.44
C VAL A 40 -5.94 3.47 8.64
N GLN A 41 -5.83 2.20 9.05
CA GLN A 41 -4.53 1.54 9.20
C GLN A 41 -3.74 1.52 7.90
N SER A 42 -4.36 1.14 6.79
CA SER A 42 -3.72 1.17 5.47
C SER A 42 -3.25 2.56 5.07
N PHE A 43 -4.01 3.61 5.40
CA PHE A 43 -3.60 4.99 5.17
C PHE A 43 -2.38 5.38 6.01
N ILE A 44 -2.39 5.04 7.31
CA ILE A 44 -1.25 5.28 8.21
C ILE A 44 0.01 4.58 7.70
N ASP A 45 -0.10 3.32 7.29
CA ASP A 45 1.04 2.54 6.80
C ASP A 45 1.62 3.15 5.52
N ILE A 46 0.75 3.61 4.61
CA ILE A 46 1.18 4.34 3.41
C ILE A 46 1.92 5.63 3.78
N GLN A 47 1.37 6.43 4.74
CA GLN A 47 2.04 7.66 5.16
C GLN A 47 3.40 7.39 5.81
N ARG A 48 3.51 6.37 6.66
CA ARG A 48 4.78 5.96 7.26
C ARG A 48 5.82 5.54 6.21
N GLU A 49 5.40 4.82 5.18
CA GLU A 49 6.28 4.46 4.07
C GLU A 49 6.81 5.71 3.35
N TYR A 50 5.95 6.70 3.08
CA TYR A 50 6.35 7.96 2.46
C TYR A 50 7.31 8.77 3.34
N LEU A 51 7.06 8.87 4.63
CA LEU A 51 7.91 9.58 5.57
C LEU A 51 9.28 8.90 5.73
N GLY A 52 9.31 7.56 5.84
CA GLY A 52 10.56 6.81 5.94
C GLY A 52 11.45 6.91 4.71
N VAL A 53 10.91 7.30 3.56
CA VAL A 53 11.68 7.53 2.32
C VAL A 53 12.16 8.97 2.19
N ALA A 54 11.42 9.94 2.73
CA ALA A 54 11.88 11.33 2.77
C ALA A 54 13.18 11.48 3.59
N GLU A 55 13.41 10.57 4.56
CA GLU A 55 14.64 10.54 5.36
C GLU A 55 15.82 9.83 4.67
N THR A 56 15.57 9.02 3.64
CA THR A 56 16.59 8.31 2.88
C THR A 56 16.52 8.75 1.42
N SER A 57 17.07 9.92 1.12
CA SER A 57 17.12 10.49 -0.23
C SER A 57 18.01 9.64 -1.16
N HIS A 58 17.49 8.54 -1.66
CA HIS A 58 17.92 7.99 -2.93
C HIS A 58 16.87 8.37 -3.97
N ASP A 59 17.14 9.46 -4.67
CA ASP A 59 16.39 9.85 -5.85
C ASP A 59 16.51 8.75 -6.91
N PHE A 60 15.47 7.95 -6.99
CA PHE A 60 15.17 7.27 -8.24
C PHE A 60 14.82 8.40 -9.21
N SER A 61 15.80 8.84 -10.00
CA SER A 61 15.58 9.91 -10.95
C SER A 61 14.45 9.51 -11.90
N ASP A 62 13.64 10.49 -12.32
CA ASP A 62 12.59 10.23 -13.30
C ASP A 62 13.13 9.63 -14.61
N ALA A 63 14.44 9.80 -14.88
CA ALA A 63 15.18 9.16 -15.97
C ALA A 63 15.30 7.63 -15.81
N GLU A 64 15.19 7.09 -14.61
CA GLU A 64 15.25 5.64 -14.34
C GLU A 64 13.87 4.96 -14.42
N LEU A 65 12.80 5.76 -14.39
CA LEU A 65 11.44 5.32 -14.57
C LEU A 65 11.04 5.49 -16.03
N SER A 66 11.42 4.53 -16.88
CA SER A 66 10.97 4.53 -18.26
C SER A 66 9.47 4.26 -18.37
N LYS A 67 8.82 4.96 -19.29
CA LYS A 67 7.41 4.66 -19.60
C LYS A 67 7.31 3.20 -20.03
N ASN A 68 6.34 2.49 -19.48
CA ASN A 68 6.05 1.07 -19.69
C ASN A 68 7.07 0.05 -19.16
N THR A 69 8.29 0.45 -18.78
CA THR A 69 9.31 -0.49 -18.27
C THR A 69 9.94 0.02 -16.99
N LEU A 70 10.23 -0.90 -16.05
CA LEU A 70 10.94 -0.63 -14.81
C LEU A 70 12.08 -1.61 -14.67
N ASN A 71 13.31 -1.11 -14.45
CA ASN A 71 14.50 -1.94 -14.29
C ASN A 71 14.38 -2.84 -13.03
N LEU A 72 14.32 -4.16 -13.27
CA LEU A 72 14.11 -5.13 -12.20
C LEU A 72 15.34 -5.30 -11.31
N ARG A 73 16.56 -5.21 -11.86
CA ARG A 73 17.79 -5.38 -11.08
C ARG A 73 17.92 -4.29 -10.02
N LYS A 74 17.77 -3.04 -10.42
CA LYS A 74 17.79 -1.92 -9.48
C LYS A 74 16.68 -1.99 -8.43
N LEU A 75 15.47 -2.41 -8.85
CA LEU A 75 14.35 -2.55 -7.94
C LEU A 75 14.60 -3.65 -6.88
N ILE A 76 15.24 -4.76 -7.23
CA ILE A 76 15.50 -5.87 -6.30
C ILE A 76 16.43 -5.46 -5.16
N ASP A 77 17.38 -4.59 -5.42
CA ASP A 77 18.39 -4.15 -4.46
C ASP A 77 17.82 -3.15 -3.42
N GLU A 78 16.65 -2.57 -3.69
CA GLU A 78 16.01 -1.62 -2.80
C GLU A 78 15.35 -2.29 -1.58
N LYS A 79 15.14 -1.53 -0.50
CA LYS A 79 14.32 -1.95 0.64
C LYS A 79 12.85 -2.12 0.21
N ASP A 80 12.11 -3.03 0.85
CA ASP A 80 10.72 -3.31 0.47
C ASP A 80 9.79 -2.06 0.57
N SER A 81 10.06 -1.14 1.51
CA SER A 81 9.37 0.15 1.60
C SER A 81 9.61 1.03 0.36
N GLN A 82 10.86 1.10 -0.09
CA GLN A 82 11.26 1.84 -1.29
C GLN A 82 10.70 1.20 -2.56
N LYS A 83 10.73 -0.14 -2.67
CA LYS A 83 10.09 -0.88 -3.78
C LYS A 83 8.63 -0.49 -3.95
N LYS A 84 7.87 -0.38 -2.85
CA LYS A 84 6.45 0.01 -2.90
C LYS A 84 6.26 1.39 -3.48
N ILE A 85 7.09 2.36 -3.10
CA ILE A 85 7.00 3.73 -3.59
C ILE A 85 7.38 3.82 -5.06
N ILE A 86 8.48 3.19 -5.44
CA ILE A 86 8.93 3.13 -6.83
C ILE A 86 7.83 2.52 -7.72
N LEU A 87 7.25 1.40 -7.29
CA LEU A 87 6.17 0.72 -8.02
C LEU A 87 4.92 1.60 -8.14
N ARG A 88 4.49 2.28 -7.06
CA ARG A 88 3.35 3.21 -7.11
C ARG A 88 3.62 4.38 -8.05
N LYS A 89 4.81 4.99 -7.97
CA LYS A 89 5.22 6.10 -8.84
C LYS A 89 5.22 5.64 -10.31
N TRP A 90 5.81 4.49 -10.60
CA TRP A 90 5.88 3.94 -11.94
C TRP A 90 4.50 3.58 -12.53
N ILE A 91 3.65 2.94 -11.75
CA ILE A 91 2.26 2.63 -12.14
C ILE A 91 1.49 3.92 -12.44
N LYS A 92 1.62 4.94 -11.58
CA LYS A 92 0.98 6.25 -11.78
C LYS A 92 1.49 6.98 -13.03
N LEU A 93 2.81 6.91 -13.32
CA LEU A 93 3.40 7.49 -14.54
C LEU A 93 2.85 6.85 -15.81
N ASN A 94 2.40 5.60 -15.72
CA ASN A 94 1.72 4.91 -16.82
C ASN A 94 0.21 5.21 -16.91
N GLY A 95 -0.32 6.11 -16.08
CA GLY A 95 -1.74 6.46 -16.05
C GLY A 95 -2.64 5.36 -15.49
N LEU A 96 -2.07 4.36 -14.81
CA LEU A 96 -2.77 3.19 -14.31
C LEU A 96 -3.21 3.36 -12.85
N ASN A 97 -4.29 2.63 -12.47
CA ASN A 97 -4.77 2.63 -11.10
C ASN A 97 -3.78 1.95 -10.15
N SER A 98 -3.38 2.65 -9.11
CA SER A 98 -2.47 2.13 -8.10
C SER A 98 -3.12 0.96 -7.35
N PRO A 99 -2.40 -0.17 -7.17
CA PRO A 99 -2.90 -1.30 -6.41
C PRO A 99 -3.03 -0.96 -4.92
N ASN A 100 -3.90 -1.68 -4.22
CA ASN A 100 -3.97 -1.61 -2.77
C ASN A 100 -2.72 -2.24 -2.12
N GLN A 101 -2.55 -2.02 -0.81
CA GLN A 101 -1.38 -2.49 -0.06
C GLN A 101 -1.15 -4.01 -0.21
N LYS A 102 -2.19 -4.82 -0.03
CA LYS A 102 -2.13 -6.29 -0.13
C LYS A 102 -1.66 -6.76 -1.51
N VAL A 103 -2.15 -6.13 -2.57
CA VAL A 103 -1.74 -6.44 -3.95
C VAL A 103 -0.28 -6.07 -4.18
N LEU A 104 0.16 -4.93 -3.62
CA LEU A 104 1.54 -4.47 -3.74
C LEU A 104 2.52 -5.40 -2.98
N ASP A 105 2.12 -5.85 -1.79
CA ASP A 105 2.88 -6.84 -1.01
C ASP A 105 3.01 -8.17 -1.77
N ASN A 106 1.94 -8.64 -2.40
CA ASN A 106 1.97 -9.83 -3.23
C ASN A 106 2.85 -9.65 -4.49
N LEU A 107 2.78 -8.47 -5.11
CA LEU A 107 3.64 -8.13 -6.25
C LEU A 107 5.13 -8.22 -5.86
N ILE A 108 5.51 -7.68 -4.71
CA ILE A 108 6.89 -7.69 -4.25
C ILE A 108 7.30 -9.07 -3.75
N ASN A 109 6.55 -9.65 -2.81
CA ASN A 109 7.00 -10.83 -2.07
C ASN A 109 6.80 -12.14 -2.83
N ILE A 110 5.80 -12.20 -3.70
CA ILE A 110 5.51 -13.40 -4.47
C ILE A 110 6.00 -13.23 -5.91
N PHE A 111 5.49 -12.23 -6.62
CA PHE A 111 5.76 -12.13 -8.05
C PHE A 111 7.19 -11.73 -8.36
N ILE A 112 7.70 -10.64 -7.78
CA ILE A 112 9.06 -10.17 -8.06
C ILE A 112 10.09 -11.18 -7.55
N LYS A 113 9.94 -11.69 -6.32
CA LYS A 113 10.93 -12.57 -5.69
C LYS A 113 10.92 -14.01 -6.24
N THR A 114 9.75 -14.57 -6.54
CA THR A 114 9.64 -16.02 -6.77
C THR A 114 9.18 -16.44 -8.16
N SER A 115 8.51 -15.56 -8.93
CA SER A 115 8.00 -15.97 -10.22
C SER A 115 9.09 -16.13 -11.28
N LYS A 116 8.85 -17.02 -12.25
CA LYS A 116 9.71 -17.23 -13.41
C LYS A 116 9.65 -16.03 -14.36
N ASN A 117 10.66 -15.89 -15.22
CA ASN A 117 10.61 -14.94 -16.33
C ASN A 117 9.45 -15.23 -17.27
N ASN A 118 8.92 -14.19 -17.88
CA ASN A 118 7.73 -14.23 -18.73
C ASN A 118 6.41 -14.57 -18.00
N SER A 119 6.39 -14.52 -16.66
CA SER A 119 5.18 -14.58 -15.87
C SER A 119 4.43 -13.25 -15.88
N TYR A 120 3.12 -13.30 -15.62
CA TYR A 120 2.24 -12.14 -15.55
C TYR A 120 1.63 -12.01 -14.15
N PHE A 121 1.50 -10.78 -13.70
CA PHE A 121 0.79 -10.42 -12.48
C PHE A 121 -0.35 -9.46 -12.82
N HIS A 122 -1.56 -9.77 -12.36
CA HIS A 122 -2.76 -9.03 -12.70
C HIS A 122 -3.45 -8.52 -11.44
N TRP A 123 -4.01 -7.30 -11.51
CA TRP A 123 -4.94 -6.80 -10.50
C TRP A 123 -6.03 -5.95 -11.16
N GLY A 124 -7.13 -5.73 -10.41
CA GLY A 124 -8.35 -5.14 -10.93
C GLY A 124 -9.35 -6.21 -11.35
N ALA A 125 -10.53 -5.80 -11.77
CA ALA A 125 -11.56 -6.73 -12.21
C ALA A 125 -11.27 -7.17 -13.67
N LYS A 126 -11.05 -8.45 -13.86
CA LYS A 126 -10.77 -9.04 -15.19
C LYS A 126 -11.84 -8.60 -16.21
N GLY A 127 -11.38 -8.06 -17.35
CA GLY A 127 -12.27 -7.60 -18.42
C GLY A 127 -13.01 -6.28 -18.14
N LYS A 128 -12.67 -5.57 -17.05
CA LYS A 128 -13.20 -4.24 -16.78
C LYS A 128 -12.15 -3.18 -17.04
N LYS A 129 -12.60 -2.01 -17.49
CA LYS A 129 -11.75 -0.83 -17.66
C LYS A 129 -10.95 -0.57 -16.38
N GLY A 130 -9.61 -0.52 -16.49
CA GLY A 130 -8.71 -0.29 -15.36
C GLY A 130 -8.11 -1.58 -14.75
N SER A 131 -8.28 -2.75 -15.37
CA SER A 131 -7.47 -3.92 -15.03
C SER A 131 -6.04 -3.70 -15.54
N VAL A 132 -5.06 -4.09 -14.73
CA VAL A 132 -3.64 -3.88 -15.04
C VAL A 132 -2.92 -5.20 -15.05
N SER A 133 -2.00 -5.35 -16.00
CA SER A 133 -1.12 -6.49 -16.12
C SER A 133 0.34 -6.03 -16.10
N ILE A 134 1.15 -6.70 -15.31
CA ILE A 134 2.62 -6.53 -15.32
C ILE A 134 3.25 -7.85 -15.73
N LYS A 135 4.09 -7.80 -16.76
CA LYS A 135 4.93 -8.91 -17.20
C LYS A 135 6.32 -8.78 -16.57
N LYS A 136 6.83 -9.86 -16.00
CA LYS A 136 8.23 -9.96 -15.55
C LYS A 136 9.08 -10.54 -16.67
N THR A 137 10.14 -9.81 -17.02
CA THR A 137 11.21 -10.31 -17.91
C THR A 137 12.47 -10.57 -17.07
N LYS A 138 13.57 -10.94 -17.71
CA LYS A 138 14.87 -11.13 -17.03
C LYS A 138 15.44 -9.83 -16.44
N GLU A 139 15.13 -8.68 -17.07
CA GLU A 139 15.77 -7.41 -16.76
C GLU A 139 14.79 -6.33 -16.28
N CYS A 140 13.52 -6.45 -16.61
CA CYS A 140 12.53 -5.43 -16.30
C CYS A 140 11.14 -5.98 -16.01
N LEU A 141 10.33 -5.14 -15.36
CA LEU A 141 8.87 -5.25 -15.34
C LEU A 141 8.32 -4.43 -16.50
N VAL A 142 7.34 -4.95 -17.19
CA VAL A 142 6.67 -4.30 -18.33
C VAL A 142 5.18 -4.19 -18.01
N VAL A 143 4.64 -2.96 -18.08
CA VAL A 143 3.21 -2.73 -17.91
C VAL A 143 2.50 -2.91 -19.24
N SER A 144 1.40 -3.66 -19.23
CA SER A 144 0.46 -3.74 -20.33
C SER A 144 -0.96 -3.57 -19.80
N GLU A 145 -1.77 -2.76 -20.47
CA GLU A 145 -3.21 -2.72 -20.21
C GLU A 145 -3.84 -3.99 -20.76
N LEU A 146 -4.64 -4.66 -19.94
CA LEU A 146 -5.59 -5.64 -20.43
C LEU A 146 -6.85 -4.88 -20.86
N ILE A 147 -7.10 -4.85 -22.15
CA ILE A 147 -8.34 -4.35 -22.75
C ILE A 147 -9.50 -5.27 -22.34
#